data_c37669e28ff92e7249ce8e23e2ea999d
#
_entry.id   c37669e28ff92e7249ce8e23e2ea999d
#
_cell.length_a   1.000
_cell.length_b   1.000
_cell.length_c   1.000
_cell.angle_alpha   90.00
_cell.angle_beta   90.00
_cell.angle_gamma   90.00
#
_symmetry.space_group_name_H-M   'P 1'
#
loop_
_entity.id
_entity.type
_entity.pdbx_description
1 polymer ?
#
loop_
_entity_poly.entity_id
_entity_poly.type
_entity_poly.pdbx_seq_one_letter_code
_entity_poly.pdbx_strand_id
1 'polypeptide(L)'
;MAKAVDIETALAGLPVLRGRRPETPPEEVGQAFASLAAMGEGGVFAGSFAGESAWERHTRGDELVHVLKGKTRLTVLTDDGPEVLEMTAGMLSVVPRGCWHRFEAPEGVTVLTATPQPTDHSTAEDPRREG
;
A
#
# COMPACT_ATOMS: atom_id res chain seq x y z
N MET A 1 -11.36 11.88 -18.89
CA MET A 1 -12.60 11.19 -19.24
C MET A 1 -12.94 10.15 -18.19
N ALA A 2 -14.14 10.19 -17.68
CA ALA A 2 -14.57 9.23 -16.65
C ALA A 2 -14.82 7.84 -17.27
N LYS A 3 -14.46 6.79 -16.53
CA LYS A 3 -14.73 5.41 -16.94
C LYS A 3 -14.93 4.54 -15.72
N ALA A 4 -15.67 3.45 -15.89
CA ALA A 4 -15.80 2.44 -14.86
C ALA A 4 -14.71 1.40 -15.06
N VAL A 5 -14.11 0.95 -13.97
CA VAL A 5 -13.03 -0.05 -14.00
C VAL A 5 -13.50 -1.26 -13.22
N ASP A 6 -13.39 -2.44 -13.84
CA ASP A 6 -13.67 -3.70 -13.17
C ASP A 6 -12.40 -4.16 -12.46
N ILE A 7 -12.43 -4.11 -11.13
CA ILE A 7 -11.25 -4.42 -10.30
C ILE A 7 -10.83 -5.87 -10.46
N GLU A 8 -11.79 -6.80 -10.45
CA GLU A 8 -11.48 -8.23 -10.58
C GLU A 8 -10.80 -8.54 -11.92
N THR A 9 -11.28 -7.93 -13.00
CA THR A 9 -10.67 -8.09 -14.33
C THR A 9 -9.25 -7.54 -14.33
N ALA A 10 -9.02 -6.38 -13.73
CA ALA A 10 -7.70 -5.78 -13.67
C ALA A 10 -6.72 -6.65 -12.87
N LEU A 11 -7.18 -7.28 -11.79
CA LEU A 11 -6.34 -8.14 -10.95
C LEU A 11 -6.06 -9.50 -11.60
N ALA A 12 -6.99 -10.01 -12.41
CA ALA A 12 -6.91 -11.36 -12.97
C ALA A 12 -5.65 -11.60 -13.80
N GLY A 13 -5.13 -10.56 -14.45
CA GLY A 13 -3.94 -10.66 -15.29
C GLY A 13 -2.62 -10.42 -14.55
N LEU A 14 -2.66 -10.18 -13.26
CA LEU A 14 -1.47 -9.82 -12.51
C LEU A 14 -0.94 -10.98 -11.66
N PRO A 15 0.39 -11.07 -11.50
CA PRO A 15 0.96 -12.02 -10.56
C PRO A 15 0.70 -11.58 -9.12
N VAL A 16 0.73 -12.53 -8.19
CA VAL A 16 0.82 -12.23 -6.76
C VAL A 16 2.30 -12.14 -6.43
N LEU A 17 2.73 -11.02 -5.87
CA LEU A 17 4.12 -10.87 -5.44
C LEU A 17 4.32 -11.63 -4.13
N ARG A 18 4.97 -12.79 -4.21
CA ARG A 18 5.25 -13.64 -3.05
C ARG A 18 6.64 -13.36 -2.52
N GLY A 19 6.83 -13.54 -1.21
CA GLY A 19 8.13 -13.32 -0.59
C GLY A 19 8.57 -11.86 -0.62
N ARG A 20 7.63 -10.94 -0.60
CA ARG A 20 7.93 -9.51 -0.57
C ARG A 20 8.72 -9.16 0.69
N ARG A 21 9.76 -8.37 0.52
CA ARG A 21 10.60 -7.87 1.62
C ARG A 21 10.77 -6.36 1.46
N PRO A 22 11.17 -5.67 2.54
CA PRO A 22 11.43 -4.23 2.44
C PRO A 22 12.40 -3.87 1.31
N GLU A 23 13.36 -4.75 1.01
CA GLU A 23 14.35 -4.53 -0.04
C GLU A 23 13.87 -4.88 -1.45
N THR A 24 12.67 -5.45 -1.59
CA THR A 24 12.15 -5.78 -2.93
C THR A 24 12.12 -4.52 -3.79
N PRO A 25 12.72 -4.53 -4.99
CA PRO A 25 12.78 -3.34 -5.83
C PRO A 25 11.40 -2.78 -6.17
N PRO A 26 11.22 -1.45 -6.18
CA PRO A 26 9.92 -0.83 -6.49
C PRO A 26 9.32 -1.27 -7.83
N GLU A 27 10.15 -1.49 -8.86
CA GLU A 27 9.66 -1.93 -10.17
C GLU A 27 9.11 -3.36 -10.11
N GLU A 28 9.64 -4.20 -9.23
CA GLU A 28 9.11 -5.55 -9.04
C GLU A 28 7.77 -5.50 -8.29
N VAL A 29 7.68 -4.65 -7.29
CA VAL A 29 6.41 -4.40 -6.59
C VAL A 29 5.37 -3.89 -7.58
N GLY A 30 5.75 -2.95 -8.43
CA GLY A 30 4.87 -2.36 -9.44
C GLY A 30 4.27 -3.37 -10.41
N GLN A 31 4.97 -4.47 -10.69
CA GLN A 31 4.46 -5.51 -11.59
C GLN A 31 3.25 -6.26 -11.00
N ALA A 32 3.08 -6.23 -9.70
CA ALA A 32 1.96 -6.88 -9.02
C ALA A 32 0.78 -5.94 -8.80
N PHE A 33 0.90 -4.67 -9.19
CA PHE A 33 -0.13 -3.66 -8.99
C PHE A 33 -0.63 -3.11 -10.32
N ALA A 34 -1.96 -3.01 -10.43
CA ALA A 34 -2.60 -2.33 -11.56
C ALA A 34 -2.85 -0.88 -11.21
N SER A 35 -2.60 0.02 -12.15
CA SER A 35 -3.05 1.40 -12.06
C SER A 35 -4.47 1.44 -12.62
N LEU A 36 -5.46 1.62 -11.74
CA LEU A 36 -6.87 1.56 -12.14
C LEU A 36 -7.37 2.88 -12.69
N ALA A 37 -6.95 3.99 -12.10
CA ALA A 37 -7.41 5.32 -12.48
C ALA A 37 -6.45 6.38 -11.97
N ALA A 38 -6.42 7.51 -12.65
CA ALA A 38 -5.77 8.71 -12.14
C ALA A 38 -6.71 9.40 -11.15
N MET A 39 -6.17 9.97 -10.09
CA MET A 39 -6.96 10.72 -9.12
C MET A 39 -6.09 11.85 -8.56
N GLY A 40 -6.41 13.09 -8.92
CA GLY A 40 -5.57 14.23 -8.55
C GLY A 40 -4.13 14.06 -9.02
N GLU A 41 -3.18 14.27 -8.13
CA GLU A 41 -1.75 14.09 -8.41
C GLU A 41 -1.28 12.66 -8.18
N GLY A 42 -2.18 11.74 -7.87
CA GLY A 42 -1.89 10.35 -7.61
C GLY A 42 -2.75 9.42 -8.43
N GLY A 43 -3.11 8.29 -7.85
CA GLY A 43 -3.91 7.30 -8.55
C GLY A 43 -4.58 6.32 -7.62
N VAL A 44 -5.40 5.48 -8.24
CA VAL A 44 -6.05 4.35 -7.57
C VAL A 44 -5.39 3.09 -8.10
N PHE A 45 -4.91 2.26 -7.19
CA PHE A 45 -4.14 1.06 -7.51
C PHE A 45 -4.75 -0.15 -6.82
N ALA A 46 -4.52 -1.33 -7.38
CA ALA A 46 -4.88 -2.57 -6.71
C ALA A 46 -3.83 -3.64 -7.02
N GLY A 47 -3.54 -4.48 -6.04
CA GLY A 47 -2.55 -5.54 -6.21
C GLY A 47 -2.56 -6.52 -5.06
N SER A 48 -1.84 -7.62 -5.25
CA SER A 48 -1.76 -8.71 -4.28
C SER A 48 -0.31 -9.04 -3.96
N PHE A 49 -0.02 -9.25 -2.68
CA PHE A 49 1.31 -9.66 -2.26
C PHE A 49 1.27 -10.47 -0.97
N ALA A 50 2.34 -11.20 -0.71
CA ALA A 50 2.60 -11.84 0.57
C ALA A 50 4.00 -11.41 1.03
N GLY A 51 4.14 -11.09 2.32
CA GLY A 51 5.40 -10.64 2.89
C GLY A 51 5.29 -9.25 3.51
N GLU A 52 6.38 -8.49 3.45
CA GLU A 52 6.48 -7.18 4.09
C GLU A 52 6.86 -6.10 3.10
N SER A 53 6.27 -4.92 3.24
CA SER A 53 6.66 -3.74 2.46
C SER A 53 7.81 -3.00 3.15
N ALA A 54 8.52 -2.17 2.39
CA ALA A 54 9.32 -1.11 2.96
C ALA A 54 8.42 -0.12 3.69
N TRP A 55 9.00 0.75 4.49
CA TRP A 55 8.27 1.92 4.97
C TRP A 55 7.98 2.83 3.78
N GLU A 56 6.77 3.38 3.76
CA GLU A 56 6.32 4.30 2.72
C GLU A 56 5.71 5.54 3.35
N ARG A 57 5.86 6.68 2.66
CA ARG A 57 5.28 7.95 3.11
C ARG A 57 4.81 8.73 1.89
N HIS A 58 3.66 9.38 2.03
CA HIS A 58 3.10 10.25 0.99
C HIS A 58 2.95 11.64 1.58
N THR A 59 3.69 12.61 1.04
CA THR A 59 3.75 13.95 1.60
C THR A 59 2.71 14.91 1.01
N ARG A 60 1.98 14.47 -0.03
CA ARG A 60 1.01 15.32 -0.72
C ARG A 60 -0.45 15.08 -0.36
N GLY A 61 -0.72 14.10 0.48
CA GLY A 61 -2.08 13.83 0.91
C GLY A 61 -2.22 12.56 1.70
N ASP A 62 -3.45 12.27 2.10
CA ASP A 62 -3.79 11.02 2.80
C ASP A 62 -3.86 9.87 1.82
N GLU A 63 -3.56 8.67 2.28
CA GLU A 63 -3.74 7.45 1.48
C GLU A 63 -4.89 6.63 2.01
N LEU A 64 -5.83 6.26 1.12
CA LEU A 64 -6.85 5.28 1.45
C LEU A 64 -6.29 3.87 1.21
N VAL A 65 -6.47 2.98 2.18
CA VAL A 65 -6.11 1.57 2.07
C VAL A 65 -7.37 0.75 2.31
N HIS A 66 -7.75 -0.08 1.35
CA HIS A 66 -8.92 -0.95 1.44
C HIS A 66 -8.49 -2.39 1.18
N VAL A 67 -8.72 -3.28 2.13
CA VAL A 67 -8.42 -4.70 1.97
C VAL A 67 -9.57 -5.37 1.24
N LEU A 68 -9.27 -5.96 0.08
CA LEU A 68 -10.25 -6.66 -0.74
C LEU A 68 -10.30 -8.15 -0.41
N LYS A 69 -9.15 -8.77 -0.15
CA LYS A 69 -9.03 -10.20 0.18
C LYS A 69 -7.86 -10.39 1.14
N GLY A 70 -7.92 -11.44 1.95
CA GLY A 70 -6.85 -11.78 2.86
C GLY A 70 -6.78 -10.85 4.06
N LYS A 71 -5.59 -10.67 4.57
CA LYS A 71 -5.38 -9.84 5.76
C LYS A 71 -3.98 -9.24 5.76
N THR A 72 -3.86 -8.10 6.43
CA THR A 72 -2.58 -7.43 6.62
C THR A 72 -2.54 -6.73 7.96
N ARG A 73 -1.34 -6.58 8.50
CA ARG A 73 -1.08 -5.68 9.60
C ARG A 73 -0.49 -4.41 9.00
N LEU A 74 -1.17 -3.30 9.20
CA LEU A 74 -0.72 -1.98 8.74
C LEU A 74 -0.23 -1.20 9.96
N THR A 75 1.06 -0.89 9.98
CA THR A 75 1.65 -0.08 11.06
C THR A 75 1.83 1.33 10.56
N VAL A 76 1.28 2.30 11.29
CA VAL A 76 1.35 3.73 10.97
C VAL A 76 2.07 4.44 12.11
N LEU A 77 3.11 5.19 11.79
CA LEU A 77 3.87 5.96 12.78
C LEU A 77 3.25 7.34 12.93
N THR A 78 2.60 7.57 14.09
CA THR A 78 2.00 8.86 14.40
C THR A 78 2.83 9.59 15.46
N ASP A 79 2.51 10.85 15.72
CA ASP A 79 3.18 11.63 16.75
C ASP A 79 3.01 11.02 18.14
N ASP A 80 1.92 10.27 18.35
CA ASP A 80 1.64 9.60 19.61
C ASP A 80 2.22 8.18 19.68
N GLY A 81 3.01 7.80 18.68
CA GLY A 81 3.63 6.49 18.59
C GLY A 81 3.05 5.63 17.48
N PRO A 82 3.50 4.36 17.37
CA PRO A 82 2.99 3.46 16.34
C PRO A 82 1.54 3.06 16.61
N GLU A 83 0.72 3.10 15.56
CA GLU A 83 -0.60 2.52 15.55
C GLU A 83 -0.54 1.26 14.69
N VAL A 84 -0.95 0.13 15.25
CA VAL A 84 -0.94 -1.16 14.55
C VAL A 84 -2.37 -1.56 14.25
N LEU A 85 -2.69 -1.64 12.96
CA LEU A 85 -4.04 -1.92 12.49
C LEU A 85 -4.10 -3.33 11.90
N GLU A 86 -4.93 -4.18 12.50
CA GLU A 86 -5.19 -5.51 11.95
C GLU A 86 -6.37 -5.37 10.99
N MET A 87 -6.12 -5.60 9.70
CA MET A 87 -7.12 -5.37 8.65
C MET A 87 -7.41 -6.65 7.90
N THR A 88 -8.69 -6.98 7.79
CA THR A 88 -9.18 -8.14 7.01
C THR A 88 -10.08 -7.65 5.88
N ALA A 89 -10.45 -8.57 4.98
CA ALA A 89 -11.27 -8.24 3.82
C ALA A 89 -12.51 -7.42 4.18
N GLY A 90 -12.74 -6.35 3.45
CA GLY A 90 -13.86 -5.43 3.68
C GLY A 90 -13.52 -4.23 4.55
N MET A 91 -12.35 -4.22 5.19
CA MET A 91 -11.94 -3.10 6.05
C MET A 91 -11.15 -2.06 5.27
N LEU A 92 -11.25 -0.82 5.68
CA LEU A 92 -10.44 0.27 5.12
C LEU A 92 -9.84 1.12 6.22
N SER A 93 -8.77 1.81 5.88
CA SER A 93 -8.14 2.81 6.74
C SER A 93 -7.65 3.97 5.88
N VAL A 94 -7.54 5.14 6.48
CA VAL A 94 -6.90 6.29 5.84
C VAL A 94 -5.62 6.57 6.60
N VAL A 95 -4.50 6.47 5.89
CA VAL A 95 -3.18 6.82 6.44
C VAL A 95 -3.02 8.33 6.31
N PRO A 96 -2.82 9.05 7.43
CA PRO A 96 -2.70 10.50 7.35
C PRO A 96 -1.47 10.93 6.55
N ARG A 97 -1.61 12.06 5.86
CA ARG A 97 -0.54 12.70 5.12
C ARG A 97 0.75 12.76 5.95
N GLY A 98 1.86 12.34 5.35
CA GLY A 98 3.18 12.45 5.94
C GLY A 98 3.55 11.36 6.95
N CYS A 99 2.63 10.46 7.27
CA CYS A 99 2.92 9.37 8.19
C CYS A 99 3.60 8.21 7.49
N TRP A 100 4.74 7.78 8.04
CA TRP A 100 5.37 6.55 7.60
C TRP A 100 4.49 5.36 7.96
N HIS A 101 4.34 4.42 7.05
CA HIS A 101 3.54 3.21 7.26
C HIS A 101 4.12 2.04 6.50
N ARG A 102 3.79 0.82 6.95
CA ARG A 102 4.22 -0.40 6.26
C ARG A 102 3.20 -1.50 6.44
N PHE A 103 3.23 -2.44 5.50
CA PHE A 103 2.37 -3.61 5.48
C PHE A 103 3.13 -4.86 5.87
N GLU A 104 2.49 -5.72 6.65
CA GLU A 104 2.95 -7.08 6.92
C GLU A 104 1.80 -8.03 6.62
N ALA A 105 1.96 -8.89 5.64
CA ALA A 105 0.93 -9.81 5.18
C ALA A 105 1.53 -11.19 4.90
N PRO A 106 1.95 -11.92 5.94
CA PRO A 106 2.64 -13.21 5.75
C PRO A 106 1.80 -14.25 5.01
N GLU A 107 0.48 -14.19 5.12
CA GLU A 107 -0.43 -15.12 4.45
C GLU A 107 -1.00 -14.59 3.14
N GLY A 108 -0.68 -13.34 2.81
CA GLY A 108 -1.14 -12.70 1.60
C GLY A 108 -2.33 -11.77 1.79
N VAL A 109 -2.36 -10.73 0.96
CA VAL A 109 -3.40 -9.70 0.98
C VAL A 109 -3.59 -9.17 -0.44
N THR A 110 -4.83 -8.80 -0.74
CA THR A 110 -5.16 -8.01 -1.93
C THR A 110 -5.70 -6.68 -1.44
N VAL A 111 -5.07 -5.60 -1.86
CA VAL A 111 -5.45 -4.25 -1.43
C VAL A 111 -5.83 -3.38 -2.62
N LEU A 112 -6.69 -2.42 -2.36
CA LEU A 112 -6.95 -1.28 -3.24
C LEU A 112 -6.53 -0.04 -2.49
N THR A 113 -5.75 0.82 -3.15
CA THR A 113 -5.31 2.06 -2.52
C THR A 113 -5.65 3.26 -3.39
N ALA A 114 -5.96 4.37 -2.73
CA ALA A 114 -5.99 5.68 -3.39
C ALA A 114 -4.78 6.44 -2.82
N THR A 115 -3.76 6.60 -3.65
CA THR A 115 -2.43 7.00 -3.20
C THR A 115 -2.01 8.29 -3.86
N PRO A 116 -1.77 9.36 -3.09
CA PRO A 116 -1.14 10.55 -3.65
C PRO A 116 0.33 10.28 -3.95
N GLN A 117 0.84 10.87 -5.00
CA GLN A 117 2.24 10.73 -5.38
C GLN A 117 3.00 12.03 -5.11
N PRO A 118 4.30 12.01 -4.88
CA PRO A 118 5.18 10.83 -4.90
C PRO A 118 5.13 10.02 -3.61
N THR A 119 5.80 8.85 -3.64
CA THR A 119 5.97 7.97 -2.48
C THR A 119 7.44 7.96 -2.08
N ASP A 120 7.70 8.25 -0.80
CA ASP A 120 9.03 8.08 -0.22
C ASP A 120 9.15 6.66 0.33
N HIS A 121 10.32 6.06 0.23
CA HIS A 121 10.58 4.70 0.73
C HIS A 121 11.76 4.70 1.70
N SER A 122 11.70 3.82 2.69
CA SER A 122 12.82 3.59 3.61
C SER A 122 12.86 2.13 4.04
N THR A 123 14.06 1.56 4.11
CA THR A 123 14.30 0.22 4.66
C THR A 123 14.87 0.28 6.08
N ALA A 124 14.96 1.47 6.66
CA ALA A 124 15.46 1.66 8.02
C ALA A 124 14.52 0.98 9.03
N GLU A 125 15.06 0.62 10.18
CA GLU A 125 14.24 0.10 11.27
C GLU A 125 13.22 1.14 11.73
N ASP A 126 13.66 2.38 11.88
CA ASP A 126 12.78 3.53 12.15
C ASP A 126 13.08 4.63 11.13
N PRO A 127 12.20 4.82 10.13
CA PRO A 127 12.44 5.77 9.05
C PRO A 127 12.48 7.21 9.52
N ARG A 128 11.93 7.52 10.68
CA ARG A 128 11.92 8.88 11.23
C ARG A 128 13.30 9.32 11.68
N ARG A 129 14.24 8.38 11.90
CA ARG A 129 15.59 8.66 12.37
C ARG A 129 16.57 8.98 11.25
N GLU A 130 16.16 8.87 10.02
CA GLU A 130 17.01 9.14 8.86
C GLU A 130 16.96 10.59 8.39
N GLY A 131 16.32 11.43 9.12
CA GLY A 131 16.26 12.84 8.80
C GLY A 131 15.34 13.19 7.67
#